data_e74a045f8931f930ab96dfc0b201a78d
#
_entry.id   e74a045f8931f930ab96dfc0b201a78d
#
_cell.length_a   1.000
_cell.length_b   1.000
_cell.length_c   1.000
_cell.angle_alpha   90.00
_cell.angle_beta   90.00
_cell.angle_gamma   90.00
#
_symmetry.space_group_name_H-M   'P 1'
#
loop_
_entity.id
_entity.type
_entity.pdbx_description
1 polymer ?
#
loop_
_entity_poly.entity_id
_entity_poly.type
_entity_poly.pdbx_seq_one_letter_code
_entity_poly.pdbx_strand_id
1 'polypeptide(L)'
;MQVTEVKITPVNNVSKLKGFASVVFDNCFIVTDIKIIQTPNGAFLSMPSKKSRNGKFRDVAHPLNMDTRLMIENKVFEEFEKVTGEKLERRKAVDSTEEQKATEEVEQAEEKVDTSDLLTAKEFGY
;
A
#
# COMPACT_ATOMS: atom_id res chain seq x y z
N MET A 1 -0.19 18.00 9.23
CA MET A 1 -0.96 16.78 8.93
C MET A 1 -0.30 15.61 9.60
N GLN A 2 -1.04 14.84 10.37
CA GLN A 2 -0.51 13.68 11.09
C GLN A 2 -1.34 12.45 10.81
N VAL A 3 -0.67 11.30 10.81
CA VAL A 3 -1.37 10.02 10.75
C VAL A 3 -1.92 9.72 12.14
N THR A 4 -3.24 9.61 12.23
CA THR A 4 -3.93 9.38 13.51
C THR A 4 -4.42 7.95 13.67
N GLU A 5 -4.61 7.22 12.58
CA GLU A 5 -5.01 5.82 12.61
C GLU A 5 -4.51 5.09 11.39
N VAL A 6 -4.14 3.82 11.55
CA VAL A 6 -3.76 2.94 10.45
C VAL A 6 -4.50 1.61 10.64
N LYS A 7 -5.10 1.13 9.57
CA LYS A 7 -5.71 -0.20 9.53
C LYS A 7 -4.96 -1.07 8.54
N ILE A 8 -4.62 -2.28 8.95
CA ILE A 8 -3.89 -3.23 8.14
C ILE A 8 -4.76 -4.45 7.86
N THR A 9 -4.83 -4.83 6.60
CA THR A 9 -5.45 -6.09 6.17
C THR A 9 -4.36 -6.96 5.58
N PRO A 10 -3.80 -7.92 6.34
CA PRO A 10 -2.72 -8.77 5.85
C PRO A 10 -3.23 -9.68 4.74
N VAL A 11 -2.37 -9.95 3.76
CA VAL A 11 -2.65 -10.91 2.68
C VAL A 11 -1.68 -12.07 2.82
N ASN A 12 -2.23 -13.27 2.95
CA ASN A 12 -1.42 -14.49 3.02
C ASN A 12 -1.21 -15.01 1.61
N ASN A 13 -0.18 -14.49 0.94
CA ASN A 13 0.04 -14.71 -0.46
C ASN A 13 1.54 -14.92 -0.72
N VAL A 14 1.89 -15.78 -1.69
CA VAL A 14 3.28 -16.01 -2.10
C VAL A 14 3.83 -14.91 -3.00
N SER A 15 3.00 -13.94 -3.37
CA SER A 15 3.44 -12.80 -4.18
C SER A 15 4.16 -11.75 -3.32
N LYS A 16 4.63 -10.71 -3.96
CA LYS A 16 5.27 -9.57 -3.29
C LYS A 16 4.30 -8.76 -2.43
N LEU A 17 3.00 -8.93 -2.61
CA LEU A 17 1.99 -8.22 -1.85
C LEU A 17 1.87 -8.80 -0.44
N LYS A 18 2.12 -7.98 0.57
CA LYS A 18 2.02 -8.36 1.98
C LYS A 18 0.68 -8.01 2.61
N GLY A 19 0.00 -7.02 2.08
CA GLY A 19 -1.28 -6.59 2.61
C GLY A 19 -1.72 -5.25 2.06
N PHE A 20 -2.86 -4.81 2.58
CA PHE A 20 -3.43 -3.51 2.27
C PHE A 20 -3.45 -2.66 3.53
N ALA A 21 -3.31 -1.36 3.36
CA ALA A 21 -3.36 -0.40 4.46
C ALA A 21 -4.36 0.70 4.16
N SER A 22 -5.00 1.19 5.21
CA SER A 22 -5.79 2.41 5.17
C SER A 22 -5.21 3.35 6.21
N VAL A 23 -5.00 4.60 5.84
CA VAL A 23 -4.35 5.60 6.70
C VAL A 23 -5.30 6.77 6.90
N VAL A 24 -5.55 7.13 8.16
CA VAL A 24 -6.37 8.27 8.53
C VAL A 24 -5.47 9.43 8.94
N PHE A 25 -5.75 10.61 8.41
CA PHE A 25 -5.03 11.84 8.72
C PHE A 25 -5.92 12.76 9.54
N ASP A 26 -5.41 13.25 10.66
CA ASP A 26 -6.06 14.24 11.54
C ASP A 26 -7.50 13.85 11.90
N ASN A 27 -7.81 12.57 11.98
CA ASN A 27 -9.15 12.01 12.25
C ASN A 27 -10.24 12.50 11.30
N CYS A 28 -9.88 13.05 10.13
CA CYS A 28 -10.85 13.65 9.23
C CYS A 28 -10.67 13.29 7.76
N PHE A 29 -9.60 12.58 7.41
CA PHE A 29 -9.36 12.20 6.02
C PHE A 29 -8.73 10.81 5.97
N ILE A 30 -9.23 9.92 5.12
CA ILE A 30 -8.72 8.56 4.96
C ILE A 30 -8.23 8.32 3.53
N VAL A 31 -7.11 7.63 3.42
CA VAL A 31 -6.63 7.07 2.15
C VAL A 31 -6.68 5.55 2.28
N THR A 32 -7.41 4.89 1.40
CA THR A 32 -7.58 3.44 1.38
C THR A 32 -6.82 2.80 0.22
N ASP A 33 -6.77 1.47 0.20
CA ASP A 33 -6.18 0.69 -0.88
C ASP A 33 -4.68 0.95 -1.08
N ILE A 34 -3.98 1.29 -0.02
CA ILE A 34 -2.52 1.38 -0.05
C ILE A 34 -1.99 -0.05 0.03
N LYS A 35 -1.11 -0.42 -0.90
CA LYS A 35 -0.53 -1.77 -0.94
C LYS A 35 0.81 -1.80 -0.24
N ILE A 36 1.03 -2.81 0.58
CA ILE A 36 2.31 -3.07 1.23
C ILE A 36 3.03 -4.11 0.39
N ILE A 37 4.13 -3.72 -0.23
CA ILE A 37 4.86 -4.56 -1.18
C ILE A 37 6.25 -4.82 -0.64
N GLN A 38 6.66 -6.10 -0.65
CA GLN A 38 7.98 -6.55 -0.23
C GLN A 38 8.78 -6.98 -1.45
N THR A 39 9.97 -6.40 -1.60
CA THR A 39 10.94 -6.78 -2.64
C THR A 39 12.21 -7.27 -1.97
N PRO A 40 13.16 -7.90 -2.73
CA PRO A 40 14.45 -8.25 -2.15
C PRO A 40 15.23 -7.06 -1.59
N ASN A 41 14.93 -5.85 -2.04
CA ASN A 41 15.58 -4.62 -1.57
C ASN A 41 14.89 -4.00 -0.35
N GLY A 42 13.79 -4.57 0.11
CA GLY A 42 13.02 -4.07 1.24
C GLY A 42 11.56 -3.84 0.88
N ALA A 43 10.81 -3.29 1.82
CA ALA A 43 9.39 -3.03 1.65
C ALA A 43 9.12 -1.57 1.29
N PHE A 44 8.04 -1.35 0.55
CA PHE A 44 7.57 -0.01 0.25
C PHE A 44 6.04 0.00 0.15
N LEU A 45 5.47 1.19 0.14
CA LEU A 45 4.03 1.38 -0.04
C LEU A 45 3.74 1.81 -1.47
N SER A 46 2.78 1.12 -2.09
CA SER A 46 2.22 1.54 -3.37
C SER A 46 0.93 2.28 -3.09
N MET A 47 0.88 3.55 -3.47
CA MET A 47 -0.29 4.38 -3.26
C MET A 47 -1.46 3.93 -4.14
N PRO A 48 -2.71 4.27 -3.78
CA PRO A 48 -3.84 3.89 -4.62
C PRO A 48 -3.69 4.49 -6.02
N SER A 49 -3.88 3.66 -7.02
CA SER A 49 -3.69 4.05 -8.41
C SER A 49 -4.86 3.58 -9.26
N LYS A 50 -5.00 4.19 -10.42
CA LYS A 50 -6.06 3.88 -11.38
C LYS A 50 -5.46 3.68 -12.76
N LYS A 51 -5.93 2.66 -13.47
CA LYS A 51 -5.50 2.37 -14.82
C LYS A 51 -6.15 3.38 -15.79
N SER A 52 -5.32 4.07 -16.55
CA SER A 52 -5.80 5.01 -17.57
C SER A 52 -6.22 4.26 -18.85
N ARG A 53 -6.84 4.99 -19.78
CA ARG A 53 -7.24 4.44 -21.09
C ARG A 53 -6.06 3.89 -21.88
N ASN A 54 -4.87 4.41 -21.65
CA ASN A 54 -3.64 3.96 -22.31
C ASN A 54 -3.01 2.73 -21.66
N GLY A 55 -3.64 2.15 -20.65
CA GLY A 55 -3.10 1.02 -19.93
C GLY A 55 -2.05 1.38 -18.90
N LYS A 56 -1.74 2.65 -18.70
CA LYS A 56 -0.79 3.12 -17.70
C LYS A 56 -1.49 3.38 -16.37
N PHE A 57 -0.81 3.09 -15.26
CA PHE A 57 -1.34 3.37 -13.93
C PHE A 57 -0.93 4.76 -13.48
N ARG A 58 -1.88 5.48 -12.88
CA ARG A 58 -1.64 6.78 -12.28
C ARG A 58 -2.08 6.75 -10.83
N ASP A 59 -1.26 7.31 -9.96
CA ASP A 59 -1.62 7.45 -8.55
C ASP A 59 -2.83 8.37 -8.42
N VAL A 60 -3.81 7.91 -7.66
CA VAL A 60 -4.99 8.71 -7.30
C VAL A 60 -4.65 9.64 -6.16
N ALA A 61 -3.78 9.18 -5.25
CA ALA A 61 -3.31 9.93 -4.10
C ALA A 61 -1.87 9.54 -3.82
N HIS A 62 -1.03 10.50 -3.49
CA HIS A 62 0.36 10.24 -3.13
C HIS A 62 0.93 11.37 -2.29
N PRO A 63 1.95 11.10 -1.46
CA PRO A 63 2.61 12.18 -0.74
C PRO A 63 3.39 13.09 -1.70
N LEU A 64 3.46 14.37 -1.35
CA LEU A 64 4.12 15.36 -2.19
C LEU A 64 5.58 15.60 -1.81
N ASN A 65 6.03 15.06 -0.69
CA ASN A 65 7.40 15.22 -0.23
C ASN A 65 7.85 13.96 0.51
N MET A 66 9.16 13.87 0.72
CA MET A 66 9.76 12.70 1.36
C MET A 66 9.38 12.59 2.83
N ASP A 67 9.27 13.70 3.54
CA ASP A 67 8.92 13.69 4.96
C ASP A 67 7.53 13.09 5.19
N THR A 68 6.56 13.44 4.37
CA THR A 68 5.22 12.88 4.44
C THR A 68 5.23 11.39 4.09
N ARG A 69 5.99 11.03 3.05
CA ARG A 69 6.11 9.63 2.66
C ARG A 69 6.72 8.77 3.77
N LEU A 70 7.78 9.26 4.41
CA LEU A 70 8.42 8.57 5.54
C LEU A 70 7.48 8.42 6.72
N MET A 71 6.72 9.46 7.03
CA MET A 71 5.74 9.42 8.10
C MET A 71 4.70 8.32 7.85
N ILE A 72 4.17 8.24 6.65
CA ILE A 72 3.18 7.24 6.28
C ILE A 72 3.78 5.84 6.34
N GLU A 73 4.95 5.65 5.72
CA GLU A 73 5.63 4.35 5.71
C GLU A 73 5.94 3.85 7.12
N ASN A 74 6.48 4.70 7.97
CA ASN A 74 6.84 4.31 9.33
C ASN A 74 5.60 3.89 10.12
N LYS A 75 4.52 4.63 10.02
CA LYS A 75 3.28 4.31 10.71
C LYS A 75 2.63 3.02 10.19
N VAL A 76 2.65 2.81 8.90
CA VAL A 76 2.08 1.60 8.29
C VAL A 76 2.91 0.37 8.67
N PHE A 77 4.23 0.45 8.58
CA PHE A 77 5.10 -0.68 8.91
C PHE A 77 5.04 -1.01 10.41
N GLU A 78 4.96 -0.01 11.27
CA GLU A 78 4.78 -0.20 12.70
C GLU A 78 3.49 -0.95 13.00
N GLU A 79 2.39 -0.55 12.40
CA GLU A 79 1.10 -1.21 12.57
C GLU A 79 1.09 -2.62 11.98
N PHE A 80 1.74 -2.82 10.83
CA PHE A 80 1.88 -4.13 10.23
C PHE A 80 2.59 -5.11 11.18
N GLU A 81 3.65 -4.66 11.82
CA GLU A 81 4.36 -5.47 12.82
C GLU A 81 3.45 -5.84 13.99
N LYS A 82 2.64 -4.91 14.46
CA LYS A 82 1.70 -5.17 15.55
C LYS A 82 0.62 -6.18 15.18
N VAL A 83 0.15 -6.13 13.95
CA VAL A 83 -0.93 -7.00 13.47
C VAL A 83 -0.43 -8.40 13.11
N THR A 84 0.73 -8.50 12.46
CA THR A 84 1.24 -9.76 11.92
C THR A 84 2.41 -10.33 12.71
N GLY A 85 3.09 -9.52 13.49
CA GLY A 85 4.34 -9.90 14.16
C GLY A 85 5.57 -9.88 13.25
N GLU A 86 5.40 -9.56 11.97
CA GLU A 86 6.48 -9.50 11.00
C GLU A 86 6.96 -8.05 10.83
N LYS A 87 8.26 -7.83 11.06
CA LYS A 87 8.86 -6.52 10.87
C LYS A 87 9.28 -6.35 9.42
N LEU A 88 8.77 -5.31 8.79
CA LEU A 88 9.16 -4.94 7.43
C LEU A 88 10.22 -3.83 7.48
N GLU A 89 11.26 -3.99 6.70
CA GLU A 89 12.28 -2.98 6.57
C GLU A 89 12.04 -2.15 5.33
N ARG A 90 12.13 -0.83 5.50
CA ARG A 90 11.96 0.11 4.42
C ARG A 90 13.08 -0.04 3.40
N ARG A 91 12.73 0.05 2.13
CA ARG A 91 13.70 0.01 1.04
C ARG A 91 14.67 1.21 1.13
N LYS A 92 15.95 0.94 1.01
CA LYS A 92 17.01 1.96 1.15
C LYS A 92 17.26 2.76 -0.12
N ALA A 93 17.05 2.15 -1.29
CA ALA A 93 17.32 2.81 -2.56
C ALA A 93 16.01 3.03 -3.30
N VAL A 94 15.81 4.25 -3.81
CA VAL A 94 14.62 4.57 -4.60
C VAL A 94 14.98 4.41 -6.07
N ASP A 95 14.65 3.24 -6.62
CA ASP A 95 14.61 3.07 -8.07
C ASP A 95 13.13 3.06 -8.46
N SER A 96 12.67 4.15 -9.05
CA SER A 96 11.30 4.31 -9.47
C SER A 96 10.86 3.24 -10.48
N THR A 97 11.80 2.73 -11.26
CA THR A 97 11.54 1.69 -12.25
C THR A 97 11.18 0.36 -11.58
N GLU A 98 11.94 -0.04 -10.55
CA GLU A 98 11.65 -1.27 -9.80
C GLU A 98 10.32 -1.16 -9.06
N GLU A 99 10.04 0.00 -8.50
CA GLU A 99 8.80 0.26 -7.79
C GLU A 99 7.58 0.11 -8.71
N GLN A 100 7.65 0.70 -9.90
CA GLN A 100 6.60 0.57 -10.91
C GLN A 100 6.42 -0.87 -11.36
N LYS A 101 7.51 -1.56 -11.63
CA LYS A 101 7.49 -2.94 -12.09
C LYS A 101 6.87 -3.87 -11.04
N ALA A 102 7.26 -3.73 -9.78
CA ALA A 102 6.69 -4.53 -8.70
C ALA A 102 5.20 -4.24 -8.51
N THR A 103 4.79 -2.99 -8.61
CA THR A 103 3.39 -2.59 -8.51
C THR A 103 2.58 -3.16 -9.67
N GLU A 104 3.10 -3.10 -10.89
CA GLU A 104 2.42 -3.67 -12.06
C GLU A 104 2.24 -5.18 -11.94
N GLU A 105 3.26 -5.89 -11.45
CA GLU A 105 3.16 -7.34 -11.22
C GLU A 105 2.07 -7.68 -10.22
N VAL A 106 1.97 -6.91 -9.13
CA VAL A 106 0.94 -7.11 -8.10
C VAL A 106 -0.45 -6.80 -8.67
N GLU A 107 -0.59 -5.74 -9.43
CA GLU A 107 -1.88 -5.35 -10.01
C GLU A 107 -2.36 -6.36 -11.06
N GLN A 108 -1.47 -6.91 -11.86
CA GLN A 108 -1.81 -7.99 -12.78
C GLN A 108 -2.28 -9.25 -12.06
N ALA A 109 -1.66 -9.58 -10.94
CA ALA A 109 -2.08 -10.71 -10.12
C ALA A 109 -3.47 -10.47 -9.51
N GLU A 110 -3.78 -9.25 -9.12
CA GLU A 110 -5.09 -8.88 -8.58
C GLU A 110 -6.22 -8.97 -9.62
N GLU A 111 -5.94 -8.65 -10.88
CA GLU A 111 -6.93 -8.76 -11.96
C GLU A 111 -7.42 -10.20 -12.15
N LYS A 112 -6.64 -11.18 -11.73
CA LYS A 112 -6.99 -12.60 -11.80
C LYS A 112 -7.72 -13.12 -10.57
N VAL A 113 -7.84 -12.30 -9.53
CA VAL A 113 -8.51 -12.65 -8.28
C VAL A 113 -9.96 -12.16 -8.34
N ASP A 114 -10.87 -12.93 -7.74
CA ASP A 114 -12.26 -12.53 -7.64
C ASP A 114 -12.38 -11.23 -6.81
N THR A 115 -12.94 -10.20 -7.42
CA THR A 115 -13.04 -8.89 -6.80
C THR A 115 -14.13 -8.79 -5.73
N SER A 116 -14.95 -9.82 -5.56
CA SER A 116 -16.02 -9.81 -4.56
C SER A 116 -15.48 -9.64 -3.14
N ASP A 117 -14.35 -10.26 -2.83
CA ASP A 117 -13.72 -10.14 -1.51
C ASP A 117 -13.21 -8.72 -1.26
N LEU A 118 -12.69 -8.08 -2.29
CA LEU A 118 -12.22 -6.70 -2.19
C LEU A 118 -13.37 -5.72 -1.96
N LEU A 119 -14.50 -5.97 -2.58
CA LEU A 119 -15.70 -5.14 -2.38
C LEU A 119 -16.22 -5.28 -0.95
N THR A 120 -16.23 -6.49 -0.40
CA THR A 120 -16.63 -6.73 0.97
C THR A 120 -15.74 -5.99 1.96
N ALA A 121 -14.43 -5.98 1.73
CA ALA A 121 -13.49 -5.25 2.56
C ALA A 121 -13.76 -3.74 2.53
N LYS A 122 -14.20 -3.19 1.42
CA LYS A 122 -14.53 -1.78 1.29
C LYS A 122 -15.77 -1.38 2.07
N GLU A 123 -16.71 -2.28 2.25
CA GLU A 123 -17.92 -2.02 3.02
C GLU A 123 -17.62 -1.80 4.51
N PHE A 124 -16.56 -2.38 5.03
CA PHE A 124 -16.12 -2.18 6.40
C PHE A 124 -15.18 -0.98 6.55
N GLY A 125 -14.79 -0.39 5.46
CA GLY A 125 -14.05 0.85 5.46
C GLY A 125 -14.99 2.02 5.73
N TYR A 126 -14.53 3.12 5.90
CA TYR A 126 -15.20 4.36 6.23
C TYR A 126 -16.15 4.87 5.16
#